data_b3c1490cc157ba12126af4c1ee714736
#
_entry.id   b3c1490cc157ba12126af4c1ee714736
#
_cell.length_a   1.000
_cell.length_b   1.000
_cell.length_c   1.000
_cell.angle_alpha   90.00
_cell.angle_beta   90.00
_cell.angle_gamma   90.00
#
_symmetry.space_group_name_H-M   'P 1'
#
loop_
_entity.id
_entity.type
_entity.pdbx_description
1 polymer ?
#
loop_
_entity_poly.entity_id
_entity_poly.type
_entity_poly.pdbx_seq_one_letter_code
_entity_poly.pdbx_strand_id
1 'polypeptide(L)'
;MELVIFVGLQASGKSSFFHARLEATHAHVSKDLFRNNKNPNRRQKQLIEAALQAGDSAVVDNTNPTVEERRALILLGREYGARIVGYYFDCAVRECLDRNRQRAGKARVPDVALYATAKKLMRPSYSEGFDEIYRVRVTGNSTFEVRAWPDNADACRGPGDQKGPGIPESGS
;
A
#
# COMPACT_ATOMS: atom_id res chain seq x y z
N MET A 1 -7.84 8.72 15.33
CA MET A 1 -6.98 9.32 14.30
C MET A 1 -6.03 8.25 13.78
N GLU A 2 -5.90 8.15 12.46
CA GLU A 2 -5.01 7.17 11.81
C GLU A 2 -4.22 7.79 10.66
N LEU A 3 -3.04 7.24 10.41
CA LEU A 3 -2.26 7.50 9.21
C LEU A 3 -2.33 6.27 8.32
N VAL A 4 -2.99 6.42 7.19
CA VAL A 4 -3.12 5.39 6.16
C VAL A 4 -1.98 5.53 5.16
N ILE A 5 -1.29 4.44 4.86
CA ILE A 5 -0.19 4.40 3.89
C ILE A 5 -0.58 3.45 2.76
N PHE A 6 -0.74 3.99 1.56
CA PHE A 6 -0.94 3.19 0.36
C PHE A 6 0.39 2.66 -0.16
N VAL A 7 0.38 1.41 -0.59
CA VAL A 7 1.54 0.71 -1.17
C VAL A 7 1.12 0.05 -2.47
N GLY A 8 1.78 0.35 -3.58
CA GLY A 8 1.46 -0.28 -4.85
C GLY A 8 1.93 0.51 -6.06
N LEU A 9 1.89 -0.13 -7.22
CA LEU A 9 2.33 0.45 -8.48
C LEU A 9 1.47 1.65 -8.90
N GLN A 10 2.01 2.45 -9.82
CA GLN A 10 1.21 3.43 -10.55
C GLN A 10 0.06 2.71 -11.27
N ALA A 11 -1.08 3.35 -11.39
CA ALA A 11 -2.29 2.80 -12.01
C ALA A 11 -2.88 1.53 -11.33
N SER A 12 -2.50 1.24 -10.10
CA SER A 12 -3.05 0.11 -9.33
C SER A 12 -4.40 0.37 -8.66
N GLY A 13 -4.95 1.59 -8.80
CA GLY A 13 -6.27 1.96 -8.27
C GLY A 13 -6.25 2.71 -6.95
N LYS A 14 -5.09 3.15 -6.44
CA LYS A 14 -4.95 3.85 -5.15
C LYS A 14 -5.85 5.08 -5.04
N SER A 15 -5.70 6.04 -5.95
CA SER A 15 -6.48 7.28 -5.89
C SER A 15 -7.97 7.04 -6.08
N SER A 16 -8.36 6.09 -6.93
CA SER A 16 -9.76 5.71 -7.07
C SER A 16 -10.32 5.10 -5.78
N PHE A 17 -9.54 4.29 -5.10
CA PHE A 17 -9.90 3.73 -3.79
C PHE A 17 -10.05 4.83 -2.73
N PHE A 18 -9.13 5.78 -2.69
CA PHE A 18 -9.21 6.93 -1.80
C PHE A 18 -10.54 7.67 -1.97
N HIS A 19 -10.88 8.07 -3.20
CA HIS A 19 -12.12 8.79 -3.49
C HIS A 19 -13.38 7.97 -3.15
N ALA A 20 -13.33 6.66 -3.38
CA ALA A 20 -14.47 5.79 -3.11
C ALA A 20 -14.71 5.47 -1.62
N ARG A 21 -13.65 5.48 -0.78
CA ARG A 21 -13.72 4.91 0.57
C ARG A 21 -13.25 5.82 1.70
N LEU A 22 -12.34 6.76 1.45
CA LEU A 22 -11.64 7.49 2.50
C LEU A 22 -11.76 9.02 2.38
N GLU A 23 -12.18 9.55 1.24
CA GLU A 23 -12.26 11.00 0.98
C GLU A 23 -13.09 11.76 2.00
N ALA A 24 -14.18 11.18 2.49
CA ALA A 24 -15.07 11.83 3.46
C ALA A 24 -14.48 11.93 4.88
N THR A 25 -13.43 11.17 5.20
CA THR A 25 -12.94 10.98 6.57
C THR A 25 -11.45 11.25 6.73
N HIS A 26 -10.68 11.36 5.64
CA HIS A 26 -9.23 11.47 5.67
C HIS A 26 -8.71 12.60 4.80
N ALA A 27 -7.72 13.31 5.27
CA ALA A 27 -6.98 14.27 4.47
C ALA A 27 -6.16 13.55 3.39
N HIS A 28 -6.25 14.01 2.14
CA HIS A 28 -5.52 13.42 1.01
C HIS A 28 -4.12 14.02 0.88
N VAL A 29 -3.10 13.23 1.06
CA VAL A 29 -1.70 13.61 0.87
C VAL A 29 -1.09 12.82 -0.26
N SER A 30 -0.91 13.45 -1.40
CA SER A 30 -0.31 12.84 -2.59
C SER A 30 0.69 13.81 -3.23
N LYS A 31 1.89 13.33 -3.53
CA LYS A 31 2.92 14.13 -4.22
C LYS A 31 2.45 14.60 -5.61
N ASP A 32 1.49 13.89 -6.19
CA ASP A 32 0.89 14.28 -7.47
C ASP A 32 0.11 15.60 -7.41
N LEU A 33 -0.38 15.99 -6.22
CA LEU A 33 -1.10 17.25 -6.00
C LEU A 33 -0.16 18.47 -5.94
N PHE A 34 1.13 18.25 -5.73
CA PHE A 34 2.12 19.32 -5.61
C PHE A 34 3.42 19.04 -6.39
N ARG A 35 3.27 18.53 -7.61
CA ARG A 35 4.40 18.16 -8.51
C ARG A 35 5.39 19.31 -8.77
N ASN A 36 4.94 20.55 -8.74
CA ASN A 36 5.78 21.72 -8.97
C ASN A 36 6.51 22.21 -7.71
N ASN A 37 6.33 21.53 -6.58
CA ASN A 37 7.02 21.89 -5.33
C ASN A 37 8.50 21.50 -5.42
N LYS A 38 9.40 22.43 -5.04
CA LYS A 38 10.85 22.21 -5.06
C LYS A 38 11.29 21.09 -4.11
N ASN A 39 10.53 20.86 -3.01
CA ASN A 39 10.81 19.79 -2.06
C ASN A 39 9.52 19.04 -1.70
N PRO A 40 9.09 18.08 -2.53
CA PRO A 40 7.84 17.35 -2.32
C PRO A 40 7.84 16.53 -1.04
N ASN A 41 8.98 16.02 -0.59
CA ASN A 41 9.07 15.25 0.65
C ASN A 41 8.80 16.12 1.88
N ARG A 42 9.38 17.33 1.92
CA ARG A 42 9.11 18.30 2.98
C ARG A 42 7.64 18.72 2.99
N ARG A 43 7.07 18.99 1.82
CA ARG A 43 5.66 19.37 1.70
C ARG A 43 4.73 18.25 2.17
N GLN A 44 5.01 17.01 1.78
CA GLN A 44 4.27 15.84 2.24
C GLN A 44 4.30 15.75 3.77
N LYS A 45 5.48 15.85 4.38
CA LYS A 45 5.64 15.82 5.83
C LYS A 45 4.79 16.90 6.51
N GLN A 46 4.87 18.16 6.05
CA GLN A 46 4.09 19.27 6.59
C GLN A 46 2.57 19.02 6.52
N LEU A 47 2.07 18.43 5.42
CA LEU A 47 0.64 18.15 5.25
C LEU A 47 0.17 17.03 6.20
N ILE A 48 0.98 16.00 6.38
CA ILE A 48 0.69 14.93 7.34
C ILE A 48 0.68 15.50 8.76
N GLU A 49 1.72 16.24 9.14
CA GLU A 49 1.81 16.87 10.47
C GLU A 49 0.62 17.79 10.75
N ALA A 50 0.23 18.62 9.78
CA ALA A 50 -0.90 19.54 9.95
C ALA A 50 -2.22 18.77 10.19
N ALA A 51 -2.47 17.70 9.44
CA ALA A 51 -3.66 16.88 9.64
C ALA A 51 -3.66 16.20 11.02
N LEU A 52 -2.55 15.52 11.37
CA LEU A 52 -2.46 14.79 12.64
C LEU A 52 -2.48 15.73 13.85
N GLN A 53 -1.88 16.93 13.77
CA GLN A 53 -1.98 17.95 14.82
C GLN A 53 -3.40 18.47 15.03
N ALA A 54 -4.19 18.55 13.96
CA ALA A 54 -5.60 18.89 14.05
C ALA A 54 -6.49 17.75 14.59
N GLY A 55 -5.92 16.56 14.79
CA GLY A 55 -6.66 15.36 15.19
C GLY A 55 -7.34 14.63 14.02
N ASP A 56 -7.06 15.05 12.79
CA ASP A 56 -7.62 14.44 11.59
C ASP A 56 -6.81 13.22 11.15
N SER A 57 -7.49 12.28 10.53
CA SER A 57 -6.85 11.15 9.84
C SER A 57 -6.33 11.58 8.47
N ALA A 58 -5.23 10.95 8.00
CA ALA A 58 -4.64 11.27 6.71
C ALA A 58 -4.30 10.02 5.91
N VAL A 59 -4.36 10.13 4.58
CA VAL A 59 -3.92 9.09 3.63
C VAL A 59 -2.73 9.58 2.83
N VAL A 60 -1.66 8.80 2.84
CA VAL A 60 -0.49 9.01 1.98
C VAL A 60 -0.66 8.19 0.70
N ASP A 61 -1.18 8.83 -0.34
CA ASP A 61 -1.47 8.23 -1.65
C ASP A 61 -0.27 8.39 -2.60
N ASN A 62 0.75 7.58 -2.36
CA ASN A 62 1.92 7.42 -3.23
C ASN A 62 2.20 5.93 -3.45
N THR A 63 3.23 5.61 -4.23
CA THR A 63 3.62 4.20 -4.47
C THR A 63 4.24 3.55 -3.23
N ASN A 64 5.00 4.30 -2.43
CA ASN A 64 5.67 3.87 -1.18
C ASN A 64 6.30 2.47 -1.29
N PRO A 65 7.17 2.23 -2.29
CA PRO A 65 7.56 0.88 -2.68
C PRO A 65 8.54 0.23 -1.72
N THR A 66 9.33 0.99 -0.98
CA THR A 66 10.39 0.44 -0.12
C THR A 66 10.05 0.52 1.37
N VAL A 67 10.67 -0.35 2.15
CA VAL A 67 10.55 -0.36 3.61
C VAL A 67 11.02 0.97 4.20
N GLU A 68 12.12 1.53 3.67
CA GLU A 68 12.70 2.80 4.14
C GLU A 68 11.74 3.98 3.97
N GLU A 69 11.09 4.07 2.81
CA GLU A 69 10.10 5.13 2.55
C GLU A 69 8.91 5.03 3.51
N ARG A 70 8.41 3.82 3.72
CA ARG A 70 7.30 3.57 4.65
C ARG A 70 7.70 3.80 6.11
N ARG A 71 8.93 3.41 6.50
CA ARG A 71 9.45 3.62 7.86
C ARG A 71 9.41 5.08 8.27
N ALA A 72 9.80 6.00 7.40
CA ALA A 72 9.75 7.43 7.68
C ALA A 72 8.32 7.92 7.96
N LEU A 73 7.33 7.41 7.21
CA LEU A 73 5.91 7.72 7.41
C LEU A 73 5.35 7.11 8.71
N ILE A 74 5.72 5.85 8.99
CA ILE A 74 5.30 5.13 10.20
C ILE A 74 5.81 5.86 11.44
N LEU A 75 7.10 6.22 11.47
CA LEU A 75 7.68 6.96 12.59
C LEU A 75 6.98 8.31 12.79
N LEU A 76 6.75 9.05 11.70
CA LEU A 76 6.03 10.31 11.77
C LEU A 76 4.61 10.14 12.36
N GLY A 77 3.86 9.15 11.90
CA GLY A 77 2.52 8.88 12.45
C GLY A 77 2.57 8.49 13.93
N ARG A 78 3.58 7.73 14.35
CA ARG A 78 3.79 7.35 15.76
C ARG A 78 4.11 8.54 16.66
N GLU A 79 4.87 9.53 16.18
CA GLU A 79 5.16 10.76 16.91
C GLU A 79 3.87 11.51 17.32
N TYR A 80 2.81 11.41 16.52
CA TYR A 80 1.49 11.99 16.79
C TYR A 80 0.49 11.02 17.42
N GLY A 81 0.91 9.80 17.78
CA GLY A 81 0.03 8.80 18.37
C GLY A 81 -1.02 8.24 17.41
N ALA A 82 -0.80 8.35 16.09
CA ALA A 82 -1.71 7.83 15.10
C ALA A 82 -1.62 6.29 15.01
N ARG A 83 -2.76 5.65 14.77
CA ARG A 83 -2.83 4.27 14.33
C ARG A 83 -2.30 4.17 12.89
N ILE A 84 -1.46 3.20 12.59
CA ILE A 84 -0.83 3.05 11.29
C ILE A 84 -1.49 1.93 10.51
N VAL A 85 -2.12 2.27 9.39
CA VAL A 85 -2.86 1.33 8.55
C VAL A 85 -2.24 1.27 7.15
N GLY A 86 -1.89 0.10 6.69
CA GLY A 86 -1.36 -0.14 5.35
C GLY A 86 -2.42 -0.70 4.40
N TYR A 87 -2.50 -0.17 3.19
CA TYR A 87 -3.27 -0.78 2.10
C TYR A 87 -2.31 -1.14 0.96
N TYR A 88 -2.14 -2.43 0.73
CA TYR A 88 -1.36 -2.97 -0.37
C TYR A 88 -2.24 -3.23 -1.59
N PHE A 89 -2.01 -2.48 -2.66
CA PHE A 89 -2.72 -2.61 -3.93
C PHE A 89 -2.04 -3.67 -4.79
N ASP A 90 -2.59 -4.87 -4.74
CA ASP A 90 -2.10 -6.03 -5.47
C ASP A 90 -2.60 -6.02 -6.91
N CYS A 91 -1.76 -5.50 -7.79
CA CYS A 91 -2.02 -5.36 -9.21
C CYS A 91 -0.84 -5.93 -9.99
N ALA A 92 -1.11 -6.82 -10.93
CA ALA A 92 -0.08 -7.32 -11.83
C ALA A 92 0.50 -6.17 -12.66
N VAL A 93 1.81 -6.21 -12.94
CA VAL A 93 2.50 -5.17 -13.73
C VAL A 93 1.81 -4.93 -15.06
N ARG A 94 1.39 -5.99 -15.75
CA ARG A 94 0.67 -5.91 -17.03
C ARG A 94 -0.64 -5.15 -16.91
N GLU A 95 -1.44 -5.43 -15.91
CA GLU A 95 -2.71 -4.73 -15.67
C GLU A 95 -2.49 -3.25 -15.38
N CYS A 96 -1.48 -2.93 -14.58
CA CYS A 96 -1.11 -1.56 -14.28
C CYS A 96 -0.62 -0.81 -15.52
N LEU A 97 0.16 -1.46 -16.40
CA LEU A 97 0.58 -0.90 -17.68
C LEU A 97 -0.62 -0.61 -18.60
N ASP A 98 -1.54 -1.55 -18.71
CA ASP A 98 -2.73 -1.40 -19.56
C ASP A 98 -3.61 -0.24 -19.08
N ARG A 99 -3.82 -0.12 -17.76
CA ARG A 99 -4.53 1.01 -17.17
C ARG A 99 -3.78 2.34 -17.34
N ASN A 100 -2.45 2.32 -17.21
CA ASN A 100 -1.62 3.50 -17.41
C ASN A 100 -1.70 4.03 -18.85
N ARG A 101 -1.77 3.13 -19.84
CA ARG A 101 -1.92 3.49 -21.25
C ARG A 101 -3.26 4.16 -21.56
N GLN A 102 -4.29 3.86 -20.78
CA GLN A 102 -5.62 4.51 -20.91
C GLN A 102 -5.67 5.90 -20.28
N ARG A 103 -4.68 6.27 -19.46
CA ARG A 103 -4.60 7.60 -18.87
C ARG A 103 -4.13 8.63 -19.88
N ALA A 104 -4.63 9.86 -19.74
CA ALA A 104 -4.26 10.99 -20.59
C ALA A 104 -3.41 12.02 -19.84
N GLY A 105 -2.60 12.77 -20.58
CA GLY A 105 -1.84 13.91 -20.08
C GLY A 105 -0.89 13.54 -18.94
N LYS A 106 -0.83 14.40 -17.91
CA LYS A 106 0.07 14.26 -16.76
C LYS A 106 -0.24 13.07 -15.84
N ALA A 107 -1.42 12.47 -15.96
CA ALA A 107 -1.79 11.27 -15.18
C ALA A 107 -1.10 10.00 -15.70
N ARG A 108 -0.72 9.99 -16.99
CA ARG A 108 0.04 8.89 -17.57
C ARG A 108 1.53 9.04 -17.21
N VAL A 109 2.10 8.00 -16.62
CA VAL A 109 3.55 7.93 -16.36
C VAL A 109 4.25 7.13 -17.46
N PRO A 110 5.55 7.37 -17.74
CA PRO A 110 6.31 6.52 -18.63
C PRO A 110 6.32 5.05 -18.17
N ASP A 111 6.19 4.11 -19.08
CA ASP A 111 6.20 2.66 -18.74
C ASP A 111 7.47 2.26 -17.99
N VAL A 112 8.61 2.87 -18.32
CA VAL A 112 9.89 2.64 -17.61
C VAL A 112 9.81 3.01 -16.13
N ALA A 113 9.07 4.03 -15.76
CA ALA A 113 8.90 4.43 -14.37
C ALA A 113 8.08 3.39 -13.59
N LEU A 114 7.08 2.79 -14.22
CA LEU A 114 6.28 1.72 -13.64
C LEU A 114 7.12 0.46 -13.42
N TYR A 115 7.94 0.06 -14.40
CA TYR A 115 8.88 -1.06 -14.24
C TYR A 115 9.93 -0.81 -13.16
N ALA A 116 10.46 0.42 -13.06
CA ALA A 116 11.42 0.78 -12.01
C ALA A 116 10.78 0.68 -10.62
N THR A 117 9.53 1.10 -10.46
CA THR A 117 8.79 0.94 -9.21
C THR A 117 8.54 -0.54 -8.90
N ALA A 118 8.14 -1.34 -9.89
CA ALA A 118 7.91 -2.77 -9.71
C ALA A 118 9.14 -3.53 -9.21
N LYS A 119 10.33 -3.16 -9.67
CA LYS A 119 11.61 -3.74 -9.20
C LYS A 119 11.90 -3.45 -7.73
N LYS A 120 11.47 -2.28 -7.23
CA LYS A 120 11.70 -1.86 -5.83
C LYS A 120 10.59 -2.28 -4.90
N LEU A 121 9.40 -2.57 -5.43
CA LEU A 121 8.22 -2.80 -4.63
C LEU A 121 8.38 -3.99 -3.71
N MET A 122 8.40 -3.72 -2.41
CA MET A 122 8.40 -4.71 -1.35
C MET A 122 7.02 -4.75 -0.69
N ARG A 123 6.46 -5.94 -0.55
CA ARG A 123 5.20 -6.12 0.16
C ARG A 123 5.31 -5.63 1.60
N PRO A 124 4.29 -4.93 2.13
CA PRO A 124 4.33 -4.48 3.51
C PRO A 124 4.27 -5.65 4.49
N SER A 125 4.78 -5.43 5.70
CA SER A 125 4.84 -6.43 6.75
C SER A 125 4.56 -5.77 8.09
N TYR A 126 3.94 -6.49 9.02
CA TYR A 126 3.68 -6.01 10.38
C TYR A 126 4.96 -5.67 11.13
N SER A 127 6.09 -6.31 10.80
CA SER A 127 7.40 -6.01 11.38
C SER A 127 7.92 -4.60 11.09
N GLU A 128 7.34 -3.90 10.10
CA GLU A 128 7.64 -2.50 9.81
C GLU A 128 7.01 -1.53 10.82
N GLY A 129 6.00 -1.96 11.57
CA GLY A 129 5.29 -1.16 12.58
C GLY A 129 3.86 -0.76 12.19
N PHE A 130 3.25 -1.43 11.24
CA PHE A 130 1.82 -1.29 10.95
C PHE A 130 0.98 -1.94 12.06
N ASP A 131 -0.13 -1.29 12.42
CA ASP A 131 -1.15 -1.86 13.32
C ASP A 131 -2.10 -2.78 12.55
N GLU A 132 -2.41 -2.40 11.29
CA GLU A 132 -3.21 -3.20 10.37
C GLU A 132 -2.68 -3.10 8.96
N ILE A 133 -2.83 -4.17 8.20
CA ILE A 133 -2.52 -4.21 6.77
C ILE A 133 -3.68 -4.89 6.04
N TYR A 134 -4.07 -4.30 4.94
CA TYR A 134 -5.09 -4.82 4.03
C TYR A 134 -4.54 -5.00 2.63
N ARG A 135 -4.99 -6.05 1.95
CA ARG A 135 -4.78 -6.25 0.52
C ARG A 135 -5.98 -5.75 -0.24
N VAL A 136 -5.74 -4.92 -1.24
CA VAL A 136 -6.76 -4.37 -2.12
C VAL A 136 -6.55 -4.87 -3.54
N ARG A 137 -7.60 -5.37 -4.16
CA ARG A 137 -7.66 -5.69 -5.59
C ARG A 137 -8.78 -4.92 -6.25
N VAL A 138 -8.50 -4.40 -7.43
CA VAL A 138 -9.55 -3.88 -8.31
C VAL A 138 -10.16 -5.06 -9.04
N THR A 139 -11.46 -5.25 -8.89
CA THR A 139 -12.23 -6.25 -9.60
C THR A 139 -12.90 -5.64 -10.84
N GLY A 140 -13.48 -6.45 -11.72
CA GLY A 140 -14.26 -5.97 -12.85
C GLY A 140 -15.27 -4.92 -12.41
N ASN A 141 -15.62 -3.95 -13.24
CA ASN A 141 -16.52 -2.82 -12.93
C ASN A 141 -15.97 -1.79 -11.92
N SER A 142 -14.65 -1.66 -11.78
CA SER A 142 -14.01 -0.68 -10.88
C SER A 142 -14.43 -0.79 -9.42
N THR A 143 -14.81 -1.97 -8.97
CA THR A 143 -15.05 -2.29 -7.56
C THR A 143 -13.77 -2.77 -6.89
N PHE A 144 -13.74 -2.74 -5.56
CA PHE A 144 -12.58 -3.10 -4.77
C PHE A 144 -12.88 -4.28 -3.86
N GLU A 145 -12.04 -5.31 -3.92
CA GLU A 145 -11.99 -6.38 -2.94
C GLU A 145 -10.92 -6.04 -1.91
N VAL A 146 -11.31 -5.98 -0.63
CA VAL A 146 -10.42 -5.69 0.49
C VAL A 146 -10.38 -6.90 1.41
N ARG A 147 -9.17 -7.42 1.67
CA ARG A 147 -8.95 -8.53 2.60
C ARG A 147 -7.89 -8.16 3.62
N ALA A 148 -8.04 -8.62 4.86
CA ALA A 148 -6.99 -8.49 5.86
C ALA A 148 -5.72 -9.22 5.38
N TRP A 149 -4.57 -8.59 5.61
CA TRP A 149 -3.28 -9.19 5.35
C TRP A 149 -2.99 -10.23 6.42
N PRO A 150 -2.54 -11.46 6.06
CA PRO A 150 -2.27 -12.47 7.06
C PRO A 150 -1.15 -12.02 8.00
N ASP A 151 -1.33 -12.27 9.29
CA ASP A 151 -0.28 -12.08 10.30
C ASP A 151 0.94 -12.94 9.98
N ASN A 152 2.13 -12.49 10.37
CA ASN A 152 3.40 -13.18 10.13
C ASN A 152 3.49 -14.62 10.66
N ALA A 153 2.54 -15.08 11.45
CA ALA A 153 2.47 -16.46 11.93
C ALA A 153 2.35 -17.49 10.79
N ASP A 154 1.79 -17.12 9.64
CA ASP A 154 1.65 -18.02 8.49
C ASP A 154 2.79 -17.91 7.46
N ALA A 155 3.63 -16.89 7.54
CA ALA A 155 4.75 -16.69 6.61
C ALA A 155 5.92 -17.67 6.84
N CYS A 156 5.94 -18.41 7.95
CA CYS A 156 6.96 -19.41 8.28
C CYS A 156 6.61 -20.84 7.82
N ARG A 157 5.43 -21.06 7.24
CA ARG A 157 5.10 -22.36 6.63
C ARG A 157 5.47 -22.31 5.15
N GLY A 158 6.73 -22.68 4.86
CA GLY A 158 7.15 -23.00 3.50
C GLY A 158 6.34 -24.18 2.95
N PRO A 159 6.21 -24.33 1.63
CA PRO A 159 5.55 -25.46 1.00
C PRO A 159 6.45 -26.70 1.15
N GLY A 160 6.27 -27.49 2.22
CA GLY A 160 7.07 -28.69 2.36
C GLY A 160 6.96 -29.37 3.73
N ASP A 161 5.76 -29.72 4.17
CA ASP A 161 5.59 -30.79 5.17
C ASP A 161 4.20 -31.43 5.04
N GLN A 162 3.95 -31.99 3.84
CA GLN A 162 2.95 -33.04 3.72
C GLN A 162 3.65 -34.39 3.96
N LYS A 163 3.81 -34.77 5.22
CA LYS A 163 3.99 -36.17 5.57
C LYS A 163 2.67 -36.90 5.28
N GLY A 164 2.71 -37.74 4.27
CA GLY A 164 1.64 -38.66 3.91
C GLY A 164 1.31 -39.60 5.07
N PRO A 165 0.09 -40.15 5.10
CA PRO A 165 -0.36 -41.05 6.15
C PRO A 165 0.46 -42.34 6.12
N GLY A 166 1.03 -42.71 7.28
CA GLY A 166 1.76 -43.94 7.50
C GLY A 166 0.88 -45.15 7.22
N ILE A 167 1.41 -46.07 6.43
CA ILE A 167 0.84 -47.38 6.19
C ILE A 167 0.95 -48.22 7.44
N PRO A 168 -0.10 -48.87 7.93
CA PRO A 168 0.03 -49.80 9.05
C PRO A 168 0.71 -51.07 8.57
N GLU A 169 1.85 -51.44 9.19
CA GLU A 169 2.44 -52.75 9.01
C GLU A 169 1.56 -53.80 9.67
N SER A 170 1.08 -54.71 8.85
CA SER A 170 0.47 -55.96 9.31
C SER A 170 1.58 -56.91 9.74
N GLY A 171 1.71 -57.11 11.06
CA GLY A 171 2.52 -58.19 11.64
C GLY A 171 1.74 -59.49 11.63
N SER A 172 2.37 -60.55 11.16
CA SER A 172 1.98 -61.93 11.33
C SER A 172 2.27 -62.44 12.72
#